data_e90f4f0ae02cd2c8985eac4b8d7a7c07
#
_entry.id   e90f4f0ae02cd2c8985eac4b8d7a7c07
#
_cell.length_a   1.000
_cell.length_b   1.000
_cell.length_c   1.000
_cell.angle_alpha   90.00
_cell.angle_beta   90.00
_cell.angle_gamma   90.00
#
_symmetry.space_group_name_H-M   'P 1'
#
loop_
_entity.id
_entity.type
_entity.pdbx_description
1 polymer ?
#
loop_
_entity_poly.entity_id
_entity_poly.type
_entity_poly.pdbx_seq_one_letter_code
_entity_poly.pdbx_strand_id
1 'polypeptide(L)'
;MPQVKRALVIGGSMSGLLAALALARRGIAVEVFERVAEPLAGRGAGIVAQPELKDVLRTLGLEADRDLGIEVASRVMIARDGRVTHRVEIAQTMTAWDRVFHLLLSALPAARYHQGRELRAVVQDGRGVSAQFADGSSAQGDVLIGADGIRSTVRQQLLPEIVPLYAGYVAWRGLVAEADFPRALHAQLFEGFSFALPPNEQMLGYPVAGSNNDLRRGNRRYNFVWYRPASEDKELPRLLTDDSGRTHMLSIPPPLIARDVVARLRREGRDVLPPQFNDMLALCAQPFLQPIYDLVVPQMAFGRVAILGDAAFVARPHVGAGVAKAAEDAVLLADWLVRADDVTIALREFAAARLPAGERIIARARRLGAYVQADLKTEAERAYAAQHRKPEAVLAETALLNF
;
A
#
# COMPACT_ATOMS: atom_id res chain seq x y z
N MET A 1 18.65 -3.19 30.82
CA MET A 1 19.02 -2.95 29.42
C MET A 1 18.13 -3.86 28.59
N PRO A 2 17.62 -3.44 27.40
CA PRO A 2 16.77 -4.31 26.59
C PRO A 2 17.52 -5.60 26.29
N GLN A 3 16.81 -6.73 26.38
CA GLN A 3 17.38 -8.06 26.05
C GLN A 3 17.72 -8.17 24.55
N VAL A 4 16.97 -7.43 23.69
CA VAL A 4 17.22 -7.35 22.26
C VAL A 4 18.22 -6.22 21.99
N LYS A 5 19.41 -6.58 21.54
CA LYS A 5 20.46 -5.65 21.14
C LYS A 5 20.50 -5.42 19.64
N ARG A 6 20.17 -6.46 18.85
CA ARG A 6 20.26 -6.42 17.40
C ARG A 6 19.02 -7.04 16.74
N ALA A 7 18.36 -6.28 15.87
CA ALA A 7 17.23 -6.71 15.06
C ALA A 7 17.60 -6.77 13.58
N LEU A 8 17.14 -7.84 12.91
CA LEU A 8 17.21 -8.00 11.46
C LEU A 8 15.84 -7.67 10.87
N VAL A 9 15.77 -6.79 9.90
CA VAL A 9 14.53 -6.43 9.20
C VAL A 9 14.63 -6.88 7.75
N ILE A 10 13.74 -7.75 7.33
CA ILE A 10 13.65 -8.25 5.96
C ILE A 10 12.57 -7.46 5.21
N GLY A 11 12.99 -6.77 4.15
CA GLY A 11 12.17 -5.84 3.37
C GLY A 11 12.50 -4.38 3.67
N GLY A 12 12.96 -3.66 2.67
CA GLY A 12 13.44 -2.27 2.76
C GLY A 12 12.42 -1.21 2.32
N SER A 13 11.14 -1.55 2.25
CA SER A 13 10.04 -0.63 1.92
C SER A 13 9.42 0.00 3.19
N MET A 14 8.23 0.60 3.07
CA MET A 14 7.55 1.33 4.15
C MET A 14 7.54 0.60 5.48
N SER A 15 7.02 -0.62 5.50
CA SER A 15 6.88 -1.40 6.74
C SER A 15 8.21 -1.69 7.41
N GLY A 16 9.23 -2.05 6.62
CA GLY A 16 10.56 -2.34 7.14
C GLY A 16 11.29 -1.10 7.65
N LEU A 17 11.22 0.01 6.92
CA LEU A 17 11.83 1.27 7.35
C LEU A 17 11.16 1.82 8.61
N LEU A 18 9.82 1.75 8.71
CA LEU A 18 9.09 2.14 9.91
C LEU A 18 9.51 1.29 11.12
N ALA A 19 9.59 -0.05 10.94
CA ALA A 19 10.06 -0.96 11.98
C ALA A 19 11.51 -0.65 12.39
N ALA A 20 12.40 -0.46 11.41
CA ALA A 20 13.80 -0.15 11.67
C ALA A 20 13.97 1.15 12.47
N LEU A 21 13.27 2.22 12.09
CA LEU A 21 13.34 3.49 12.79
C LEU A 21 12.71 3.42 14.18
N ALA A 22 11.59 2.72 14.34
CA ALA A 22 10.95 2.52 15.63
C ALA A 22 11.87 1.78 16.62
N LEU A 23 12.53 0.73 16.15
CA LEU A 23 13.50 -0.05 16.93
C LEU A 23 14.75 0.77 17.27
N ALA A 24 15.33 1.47 16.26
CA ALA A 24 16.53 2.31 16.46
C ALA A 24 16.29 3.42 17.47
N ARG A 25 15.12 4.06 17.47
CA ARG A 25 14.69 5.07 18.45
C ARG A 25 14.66 4.54 19.88
N ARG A 26 14.51 3.24 20.06
CA ARG A 26 14.50 2.57 21.35
C ARG A 26 15.86 1.94 21.73
N GLY A 27 16.93 2.30 20.97
CA GLY A 27 18.31 1.87 21.25
C GLY A 27 18.65 0.45 20.77
N ILE A 28 17.81 -0.16 19.94
CA ILE A 28 18.07 -1.47 19.33
C ILE A 28 18.85 -1.26 18.03
N ALA A 29 20.00 -1.92 17.88
CA ALA A 29 20.75 -1.88 16.62
C ALA A 29 19.97 -2.63 15.52
N VAL A 30 19.83 -2.03 14.35
CA VAL A 30 19.00 -2.56 13.26
C VAL A 30 19.83 -2.71 11.98
N GLU A 31 19.58 -3.80 11.24
CA GLU A 31 20.06 -4.01 9.87
C GLU A 31 18.84 -4.32 9.00
N VAL A 32 18.69 -3.58 7.90
CA VAL A 32 17.59 -3.74 6.92
C VAL A 32 18.13 -4.40 5.66
N PHE A 33 17.46 -5.45 5.19
CA PHE A 33 17.85 -6.22 4.01
C PHE A 33 16.75 -6.14 2.95
N GLU A 34 17.07 -5.53 1.81
CA GLU A 34 16.18 -5.37 0.67
C GLU A 34 16.66 -6.26 -0.49
N ARG A 35 15.76 -7.07 -1.06
CA ARG A 35 16.10 -7.99 -2.16
C ARG A 35 16.44 -7.29 -3.46
N VAL A 36 15.87 -6.12 -3.70
CA VAL A 36 16.09 -5.36 -4.92
C VAL A 36 17.40 -4.59 -4.83
N ALA A 37 18.23 -4.71 -5.85
CA ALA A 37 19.53 -4.03 -5.90
C ALA A 37 19.40 -2.55 -6.29
N GLU A 38 18.38 -2.22 -7.12
CA GLU A 38 18.13 -0.85 -7.55
C GLU A 38 17.32 -0.08 -6.49
N PRO A 39 17.42 1.25 -6.45
CA PRO A 39 16.58 2.07 -5.60
C PRO A 39 15.08 1.80 -5.81
N LEU A 40 14.31 1.73 -4.72
CA LEU A 40 12.86 1.51 -4.78
C LEU A 40 12.08 2.76 -5.20
N ALA A 41 12.73 3.91 -5.35
CA ALA A 41 12.12 5.16 -5.77
C ALA A 41 11.34 5.01 -7.10
N GLY A 42 10.22 5.71 -7.23
CA GLY A 42 9.36 5.67 -8.42
C GLY A 42 8.42 4.47 -8.52
N ARG A 43 8.40 3.57 -7.54
CA ARG A 43 7.58 2.35 -7.56
C ARG A 43 6.17 2.51 -7.01
N GLY A 44 5.87 3.64 -6.39
CA GLY A 44 4.58 3.89 -5.75
C GLY A 44 3.77 4.98 -6.41
N ALA A 45 2.53 5.10 -5.97
CA ALA A 45 1.58 6.11 -6.40
C ALA A 45 1.13 6.97 -5.21
N GLY A 46 -0.01 7.63 -5.33
CA GLY A 46 -0.57 8.43 -4.26
C GLY A 46 -1.01 7.60 -3.04
N ILE A 47 -0.88 8.21 -1.88
CA ILE A 47 -1.33 7.69 -0.59
C ILE A 47 -2.14 8.79 0.10
N VAL A 48 -3.18 8.41 0.85
CA VAL A 48 -3.81 9.31 1.82
C VAL A 48 -3.00 9.25 3.12
N ALA A 49 -2.45 10.38 3.56
CA ALA A 49 -1.71 10.46 4.82
C ALA A 49 -2.70 10.49 5.99
N GLN A 50 -3.03 9.32 6.50
CA GLN A 50 -3.91 9.16 7.64
C GLN A 50 -3.31 9.81 8.91
N PRO A 51 -4.13 10.28 9.86
CA PRO A 51 -3.66 10.84 11.12
C PRO A 51 -2.68 9.92 11.86
N GLU A 52 -2.95 8.62 11.90
CA GLU A 52 -2.13 7.60 12.56
C GLU A 52 -0.71 7.54 11.95
N LEU A 53 -0.59 7.69 10.63
CA LEU A 53 0.73 7.76 10.00
C LEU A 53 1.46 9.04 10.41
N LYS A 54 0.79 10.19 10.42
CA LYS A 54 1.38 11.47 10.84
C LYS A 54 1.88 11.40 12.29
N ASP A 55 1.09 10.81 13.19
CA ASP A 55 1.44 10.64 14.61
C ASP A 55 2.65 9.74 14.80
N VAL A 56 2.73 8.64 14.05
CA VAL A 56 3.92 7.78 14.07
C VAL A 56 5.15 8.50 13.52
N LEU A 57 5.04 9.23 12.41
CA LEU A 57 6.16 10.00 11.87
C LEU A 57 6.68 11.01 12.87
N ARG A 58 5.80 11.74 13.61
CA ARG A 58 6.19 12.64 14.69
C ARG A 58 6.90 11.89 15.85
N THR A 59 6.35 10.74 16.26
CA THR A 59 6.95 9.88 17.29
C THR A 59 8.36 9.43 16.88
N LEU A 60 8.57 9.19 15.60
CA LEU A 60 9.89 8.89 15.04
C LEU A 60 10.77 10.14 14.86
N GLY A 61 10.29 11.34 15.24
CA GLY A 61 11.01 12.61 15.13
C GLY A 61 11.24 13.04 13.70
N LEU A 62 10.33 12.65 12.81
CA LEU A 62 10.34 13.05 11.41
C LEU A 62 9.40 14.24 11.23
N GLU A 63 9.87 15.28 10.55
CA GLU A 63 9.03 16.44 10.25
C GLU A 63 8.01 16.05 9.17
N ALA A 64 6.77 15.80 9.60
CA ALA A 64 5.67 15.35 8.76
C ALA A 64 4.55 16.39 8.61
N ASP A 65 4.65 17.53 9.31
CA ASP A 65 3.51 18.45 9.43
C ASP A 65 3.43 19.47 8.28
N ARG A 66 4.52 19.91 7.71
CA ARG A 66 4.51 20.98 6.69
C ARG A 66 4.63 20.43 5.29
N ASP A 67 5.35 19.60 4.85
CA ASP A 67 5.60 19.23 3.46
C ASP A 67 5.34 17.76 3.16
N LEU A 68 4.43 17.12 3.92
CA LEU A 68 4.14 15.71 3.71
C LEU A 68 3.36 15.47 2.41
N GLY A 69 2.50 16.40 2.01
CA GLY A 69 1.67 16.25 0.83
C GLY A 69 0.83 17.50 0.52
N ILE A 70 -0.19 17.32 -0.30
CA ILE A 70 -1.12 18.36 -0.73
C ILE A 70 -2.41 18.24 0.05
N GLU A 71 -2.84 19.34 0.66
CA GLU A 71 -4.13 19.42 1.33
C GLU A 71 -5.24 19.55 0.28
N VAL A 72 -6.25 18.67 0.37
CA VAL A 72 -7.51 18.79 -0.36
C VAL A 72 -8.63 19.01 0.67
N ALA A 73 -9.49 20.00 0.42
CA ALA A 73 -10.53 20.38 1.37
C ALA A 73 -11.82 19.57 1.21
N SER A 74 -12.08 19.07 0.00
CA SER A 74 -13.35 18.43 -0.31
C SER A 74 -13.21 17.18 -1.15
N ARG A 75 -14.25 16.37 -1.12
CA ARG A 75 -14.47 15.21 -2.00
C ARG A 75 -15.64 15.49 -2.91
N VAL A 76 -15.52 15.11 -4.17
CA VAL A 76 -16.56 15.35 -5.17
C VAL A 76 -16.89 14.09 -5.95
N MET A 77 -18.16 13.86 -6.21
CA MET A 77 -18.66 12.83 -7.11
C MET A 77 -19.00 13.44 -8.46
N ILE A 78 -18.39 12.92 -9.53
CA ILE A 78 -18.59 13.38 -10.89
C ILE A 78 -19.44 12.33 -11.63
N ALA A 79 -20.60 12.75 -12.12
CA ALA A 79 -21.49 11.89 -12.91
C ALA A 79 -20.93 11.67 -14.31
N ARG A 80 -21.49 10.68 -15.03
CA ARG A 80 -21.07 10.31 -16.40
C ARG A 80 -21.11 11.48 -17.40
N ASP A 81 -21.99 12.44 -17.19
CA ASP A 81 -22.11 13.66 -18.02
C ASP A 81 -21.13 14.79 -17.63
N GLY A 82 -20.27 14.54 -16.65
CA GLY A 82 -19.27 15.50 -16.16
C GLY A 82 -19.76 16.46 -15.08
N ARG A 83 -21.03 16.41 -14.67
CA ARG A 83 -21.54 17.25 -13.58
C ARG A 83 -21.13 16.73 -12.21
N VAL A 84 -20.79 17.62 -11.29
CA VAL A 84 -20.61 17.30 -9.87
C VAL A 84 -22.00 17.09 -9.24
N THR A 85 -22.25 15.88 -8.75
CA THR A 85 -23.55 15.50 -8.14
C THR A 85 -23.54 15.58 -6.62
N HIS A 86 -22.41 15.31 -5.99
CA HIS A 86 -22.25 15.34 -4.54
C HIS A 86 -20.91 16.00 -4.19
N ARG A 87 -20.90 16.72 -3.10
CA ARG A 87 -19.71 17.31 -2.50
C ARG A 87 -19.76 17.13 -0.99
N VAL A 88 -18.65 16.76 -0.39
CA VAL A 88 -18.49 16.64 1.07
C VAL A 88 -17.18 17.35 1.45
N GLU A 89 -17.25 18.22 2.44
CA GLU A 89 -16.07 18.91 2.98
C GLU A 89 -15.38 18.01 4.00
N ILE A 90 -14.31 17.35 3.55
CA ILE A 90 -13.43 16.50 4.35
C ILE A 90 -12.00 16.85 3.96
N ALA A 91 -11.31 17.52 4.87
CA ALA A 91 -9.91 17.87 4.67
C ALA A 91 -9.01 16.65 4.81
N GLN A 92 -8.15 16.42 3.84
CA GLN A 92 -7.19 15.31 3.84
C GLN A 92 -5.87 15.71 3.20
N THR A 93 -4.78 15.12 3.68
CA THR A 93 -3.46 15.27 3.08
C THR A 93 -3.20 14.14 2.10
N MET A 94 -2.99 14.49 0.84
CA MET A 94 -2.63 13.57 -0.23
C MET A 94 -1.12 13.58 -0.43
N THR A 95 -0.48 12.44 -0.19
CA THR A 95 0.99 12.31 -0.31
C THR A 95 1.37 11.31 -1.38
N ALA A 96 2.62 11.35 -1.81
CA ALA A 96 3.19 10.35 -2.71
C ALA A 96 3.93 9.27 -1.90
N TRP A 97 3.90 8.03 -2.38
CA TRP A 97 4.67 6.93 -1.82
C TRP A 97 6.16 7.29 -1.73
N ASP A 98 6.71 7.87 -2.79
CA ASP A 98 8.10 8.30 -2.85
C ASP A 98 8.46 9.29 -1.74
N ARG A 99 7.56 10.21 -1.39
CA ARG A 99 7.79 11.19 -0.33
C ARG A 99 7.99 10.51 1.02
N VAL A 100 7.07 9.63 1.39
CA VAL A 100 7.14 8.92 2.68
C VAL A 100 8.35 7.98 2.69
N PHE A 101 8.61 7.27 1.58
CA PHE A 101 9.75 6.38 1.45
C PHE A 101 11.09 7.11 1.65
N HIS A 102 11.31 8.24 0.94
CA HIS A 102 12.55 9.00 1.08
C HIS A 102 12.70 9.63 2.48
N LEU A 103 11.59 10.09 3.08
CA LEU A 103 11.59 10.60 4.44
C LEU A 103 12.09 9.54 5.43
N LEU A 104 11.59 8.32 5.33
CA LEU A 104 11.99 7.21 6.18
C LEU A 104 13.42 6.75 5.89
N LEU A 105 13.76 6.59 4.61
CA LEU A 105 15.08 6.11 4.20
C LEU A 105 16.19 7.07 4.61
N SER A 106 15.98 8.40 4.46
CA SER A 106 16.98 9.41 4.84
C SER A 106 17.23 9.48 6.34
N ALA A 107 16.28 9.02 7.16
CA ALA A 107 16.43 8.96 8.61
C ALA A 107 17.18 7.71 9.10
N LEU A 108 17.37 6.71 8.23
CA LEU A 108 18.16 5.53 8.55
C LEU A 108 19.60 5.70 8.06
N PRO A 109 20.64 5.46 8.91
CA PRO A 109 22.01 5.49 8.44
C PRO A 109 22.25 4.53 7.26
N ALA A 110 22.85 5.01 6.18
CA ALA A 110 23.03 4.25 4.93
C ALA A 110 23.73 2.90 5.15
N ALA A 111 24.67 2.82 6.08
CA ALA A 111 25.38 1.58 6.44
C ALA A 111 24.48 0.50 7.06
N ARG A 112 23.22 0.83 7.39
CA ARG A 112 22.23 -0.09 7.96
C ARG A 112 21.21 -0.58 6.93
N TYR A 113 21.30 -0.14 5.69
CA TYR A 113 20.38 -0.51 4.61
C TYR A 113 21.13 -1.25 3.49
N HIS A 114 20.86 -2.55 3.36
CA HIS A 114 21.57 -3.47 2.47
C HIS A 114 20.67 -3.85 1.29
N GLN A 115 20.96 -3.31 0.11
CA GLN A 115 20.27 -3.66 -1.13
C GLN A 115 20.85 -4.92 -1.77
N GLY A 116 20.07 -5.59 -2.63
CA GLY A 116 20.46 -6.82 -3.31
C GLY A 116 20.58 -8.04 -2.37
N ARG A 117 19.96 -7.98 -1.19
CA ARG A 117 20.00 -9.06 -0.20
C ARG A 117 18.69 -9.84 -0.17
N GLU A 118 18.54 -10.73 -1.13
CA GLU A 118 17.37 -11.61 -1.23
C GLU A 118 17.42 -12.70 -0.17
N LEU A 119 16.44 -12.72 0.74
CA LEU A 119 16.32 -13.75 1.78
C LEU A 119 15.97 -15.10 1.15
N ARG A 120 16.71 -16.16 1.54
CA ARG A 120 16.39 -17.55 1.23
C ARG A 120 15.77 -18.30 2.39
N ALA A 121 16.31 -18.13 3.59
CA ALA A 121 15.84 -18.85 4.75
C ALA A 121 16.08 -18.07 6.05
N VAL A 122 15.21 -18.31 7.02
CA VAL A 122 15.36 -17.90 8.42
C VAL A 122 15.61 -19.14 9.25
N VAL A 123 16.66 -19.09 10.06
CA VAL A 123 16.97 -20.14 11.03
C VAL A 123 16.99 -19.50 12.41
N GLN A 124 16.35 -20.13 13.39
CA GLN A 124 16.36 -19.66 14.77
C GLN A 124 16.61 -20.80 15.75
N ASP A 125 17.20 -20.47 16.88
CA ASP A 125 17.37 -21.35 18.03
C ASP A 125 16.97 -20.63 19.32
N GLY A 126 17.20 -21.25 20.47
CA GLY A 126 16.88 -20.64 21.77
C GLY A 126 17.70 -19.35 22.07
N ARG A 127 18.75 -19.05 21.32
CA ARG A 127 19.70 -17.96 21.60
C ARG A 127 19.58 -16.81 20.62
N GLY A 128 19.20 -17.06 19.35
CA GLY A 128 19.16 -16.03 18.33
C GLY A 128 18.45 -16.45 17.04
N VAL A 129 18.56 -15.60 16.04
CA VAL A 129 18.01 -15.81 14.71
C VAL A 129 19.05 -15.47 13.65
N SER A 130 19.07 -16.21 12.56
CA SER A 130 19.94 -15.99 11.40
C SER A 130 19.12 -15.84 10.11
N ALA A 131 19.40 -14.83 9.32
CA ALA A 131 18.92 -14.67 7.95
C ALA A 131 19.98 -15.18 6.98
N GLN A 132 19.59 -16.06 6.08
CA GLN A 132 20.46 -16.61 5.01
C GLN A 132 20.02 -16.01 3.67
N PHE A 133 20.98 -15.48 2.89
CA PHE A 133 20.70 -14.77 1.64
C PHE A 133 21.10 -15.60 0.40
N ALA A 134 20.56 -15.21 -0.75
CA ALA A 134 20.76 -15.90 -2.03
C ALA A 134 22.23 -15.87 -2.50
N ASP A 135 23.00 -14.86 -2.09
CA ASP A 135 24.42 -14.71 -2.40
C ASP A 135 25.35 -15.55 -1.49
N GLY A 136 24.78 -16.38 -0.62
CA GLY A 136 25.51 -17.22 0.34
C GLY A 136 25.90 -16.51 1.62
N SER A 137 25.69 -15.20 1.75
CA SER A 137 25.93 -14.46 2.99
C SER A 137 24.87 -14.73 4.05
N SER A 138 25.16 -14.38 5.30
CA SER A 138 24.21 -14.48 6.41
C SER A 138 24.35 -13.31 7.37
N ALA A 139 23.27 -13.03 8.11
CA ALA A 139 23.27 -12.08 9.22
C ALA A 139 22.66 -12.72 10.46
N GLN A 140 23.15 -12.34 11.64
CA GLN A 140 22.68 -12.85 12.93
C GLN A 140 22.12 -11.71 13.79
N GLY A 141 21.09 -12.00 14.57
CA GLY A 141 20.45 -11.06 15.48
C GLY A 141 19.72 -11.76 16.62
N ASP A 142 19.18 -10.95 17.52
CA ASP A 142 18.36 -11.44 18.63
C ASP A 142 16.91 -11.67 18.20
N VAL A 143 16.45 -10.93 17.18
CA VAL A 143 15.09 -10.95 16.63
C VAL A 143 15.12 -10.66 15.12
N LEU A 144 14.18 -11.27 14.37
CA LEU A 144 14.00 -10.99 12.96
C LEU A 144 12.55 -10.52 12.69
N ILE A 145 12.43 -9.46 11.89
CA ILE A 145 11.17 -8.85 11.50
C ILE A 145 10.96 -9.05 10.00
N GLY A 146 9.98 -9.87 9.62
CA GLY A 146 9.54 -10.03 8.24
C GLY A 146 8.60 -8.91 7.84
N ALA A 147 9.11 -7.95 7.06
CA ALA A 147 8.41 -6.81 6.49
C ALA A 147 8.49 -6.79 4.95
N ASP A 148 8.63 -7.98 4.36
CA ASP A 148 8.96 -8.25 2.96
C ASP A 148 7.71 -8.33 2.04
N GLY A 149 6.59 -7.78 2.51
CA GLY A 149 5.40 -7.48 1.72
C GLY A 149 4.56 -8.69 1.32
N ILE A 150 3.67 -8.50 0.36
CA ILE A 150 2.71 -9.54 -0.06
C ILE A 150 3.37 -10.86 -0.52
N ARG A 151 4.59 -10.77 -1.07
CA ARG A 151 5.39 -11.94 -1.52
C ARG A 151 6.39 -12.39 -0.46
N SER A 152 6.06 -12.22 0.82
CA SER A 152 6.95 -12.48 1.94
C SER A 152 7.54 -13.90 1.93
N THR A 153 8.86 -13.99 1.84
CA THR A 153 9.63 -15.22 2.00
C THR A 153 9.57 -15.70 3.46
N VAL A 154 9.58 -14.75 4.42
CA VAL A 154 9.47 -15.07 5.85
C VAL A 154 8.12 -15.77 6.13
N ARG A 155 7.00 -15.18 5.64
CA ARG A 155 5.68 -15.82 5.79
C ARG A 155 5.63 -17.18 5.10
N GLN A 156 6.11 -17.30 3.88
CA GLN A 156 6.07 -18.57 3.13
C GLN A 156 6.81 -19.70 3.85
N GLN A 157 7.89 -19.38 4.55
CA GLN A 157 8.61 -20.38 5.36
C GLN A 157 7.83 -20.78 6.63
N LEU A 158 7.16 -19.84 7.27
CA LEU A 158 6.51 -20.04 8.57
C LEU A 158 5.04 -20.49 8.46
N LEU A 159 4.37 -20.08 7.40
CA LEU A 159 2.95 -20.33 7.10
C LEU A 159 2.80 -20.62 5.59
N PRO A 160 3.33 -21.73 5.08
CA PRO A 160 3.35 -22.05 3.65
C PRO A 160 1.95 -22.17 3.03
N GLU A 161 0.94 -22.49 3.83
CA GLU A 161 -0.46 -22.61 3.42
C GLU A 161 -1.16 -21.23 3.25
N ILE A 162 -0.60 -20.17 3.79
CA ILE A 162 -1.21 -18.84 3.76
C ILE A 162 -0.73 -18.08 2.53
N VAL A 163 -1.59 -18.01 1.54
CA VAL A 163 -1.35 -17.32 0.27
C VAL A 163 -2.29 -16.12 0.07
N PRO A 164 -1.88 -15.07 -0.67
CA PRO A 164 -2.77 -14.00 -1.03
C PRO A 164 -3.97 -14.50 -1.86
N LEU A 165 -5.18 -14.10 -1.47
CA LEU A 165 -6.42 -14.45 -2.16
C LEU A 165 -6.82 -13.30 -3.10
N TYR A 166 -7.03 -13.59 -4.37
CA TYR A 166 -7.47 -12.61 -5.33
C TYR A 166 -8.88 -12.11 -5.01
N ALA A 167 -9.08 -10.79 -5.06
CA ALA A 167 -10.32 -10.15 -4.64
C ALA A 167 -11.36 -10.02 -5.78
N GLY A 168 -11.09 -10.56 -6.97
CA GLY A 168 -12.02 -10.50 -8.11
C GLY A 168 -11.99 -9.19 -8.89
N TYR A 169 -11.00 -8.32 -8.70
CA TYR A 169 -10.85 -7.07 -9.43
C TYR A 169 -9.42 -6.53 -9.43
N VAL A 170 -9.17 -5.59 -10.32
CA VAL A 170 -7.89 -4.94 -10.49
C VAL A 170 -8.01 -3.43 -10.28
N ALA A 171 -6.91 -2.77 -9.94
CA ALA A 171 -6.77 -1.33 -9.97
C ALA A 171 -5.85 -0.91 -11.12
N TRP A 172 -6.36 -0.11 -12.04
CA TRP A 172 -5.55 0.67 -12.96
C TRP A 172 -5.13 1.96 -12.27
N ARG A 173 -3.85 2.26 -12.32
CA ARG A 173 -3.30 3.42 -11.64
C ARG A 173 -2.37 4.20 -12.58
N GLY A 174 -2.16 5.47 -12.27
CA GLY A 174 -1.20 6.27 -12.99
C GLY A 174 -0.97 7.61 -12.33
N LEU A 175 0.08 8.27 -12.79
CA LEU A 175 0.47 9.61 -12.42
C LEU A 175 0.58 10.45 -13.69
N VAL A 176 -0.06 11.62 -13.70
CA VAL A 176 -0.01 12.57 -14.80
C VAL A 176 0.60 13.88 -14.28
N ALA A 177 1.57 14.43 -14.98
CA ALA A 177 2.17 15.70 -14.57
C ALA A 177 1.16 16.84 -14.66
N GLU A 178 1.15 17.72 -13.67
CA GLU A 178 0.23 18.87 -13.63
C GLU A 178 0.37 19.78 -14.87
N ALA A 179 1.61 19.92 -15.36
CA ALA A 179 1.91 20.72 -16.54
C ALA A 179 1.26 20.21 -17.85
N ASP A 180 0.89 18.92 -17.89
CA ASP A 180 0.25 18.30 -19.06
C ASP A 180 -1.25 18.57 -19.12
N PHE A 181 -1.85 19.09 -18.03
CA PHE A 181 -3.30 19.33 -17.96
C PHE A 181 -3.70 20.59 -18.69
N PRO A 182 -4.68 20.53 -19.62
CA PRO A 182 -5.35 21.71 -20.12
C PRO A 182 -5.97 22.49 -18.95
N ARG A 183 -5.93 23.84 -19.02
CA ARG A 183 -6.39 24.72 -17.94
C ARG A 183 -7.81 24.40 -17.44
N ALA A 184 -8.73 24.10 -18.35
CA ALA A 184 -10.11 23.77 -17.99
C ALA A 184 -10.23 22.47 -17.20
N LEU A 185 -9.47 21.44 -17.59
CA LEU A 185 -9.43 20.15 -16.89
C LEU A 185 -8.73 20.27 -15.53
N HIS A 186 -7.63 21.01 -15.46
CA HIS A 186 -6.92 21.29 -14.23
C HIS A 186 -7.85 21.91 -13.17
N ALA A 187 -8.61 22.95 -13.55
CA ALA A 187 -9.54 23.62 -12.64
C ALA A 187 -10.64 22.70 -12.05
N GLN A 188 -10.95 21.60 -12.73
CA GLN A 188 -11.99 20.66 -12.30
C GLN A 188 -11.46 19.56 -11.39
N LEU A 189 -10.16 19.22 -11.45
CA LEU A 189 -9.62 18.03 -10.78
C LEU A 189 -8.63 18.36 -9.65
N PHE A 190 -7.82 19.42 -9.76
CA PHE A 190 -6.68 19.64 -8.86
C PHE A 190 -7.04 20.24 -7.48
N GLU A 191 -8.29 20.62 -7.25
CA GLU A 191 -8.70 21.27 -5.98
C GLU A 191 -9.37 20.28 -5.00
N GLY A 192 -9.54 19.01 -5.37
CA GLY A 192 -10.27 18.08 -4.54
C GLY A 192 -9.89 16.60 -4.73
N PHE A 193 -10.47 15.75 -3.93
CA PHE A 193 -10.48 14.31 -4.11
C PHE A 193 -11.72 13.92 -4.93
N SER A 194 -11.50 13.61 -6.19
CA SER A 194 -12.57 13.38 -7.18
C SER A 194 -12.88 11.90 -7.33
N PHE A 195 -14.18 11.57 -7.49
CA PHE A 195 -14.69 10.21 -7.67
C PHE A 195 -15.66 10.14 -8.85
N ALA A 196 -15.74 8.97 -9.48
CA ALA A 196 -16.82 8.57 -10.36
C ALA A 196 -17.14 7.10 -10.14
N LEU A 197 -18.41 6.72 -10.34
CA LEU A 197 -18.91 5.36 -10.14
C LEU A 197 -19.53 4.82 -11.43
N PRO A 198 -18.74 4.37 -12.41
CA PRO A 198 -19.27 3.58 -13.50
C PRO A 198 -19.94 2.29 -12.96
N PRO A 199 -20.80 1.62 -13.71
CA PRO A 199 -21.45 0.40 -13.26
C PRO A 199 -20.43 -0.67 -12.79
N ASN A 200 -20.51 -1.03 -11.50
CA ASN A 200 -19.63 -1.98 -10.81
C ASN A 200 -18.13 -1.57 -10.81
N GLU A 201 -17.82 -0.32 -11.06
CA GLU A 201 -16.47 0.22 -11.08
C GLU A 201 -16.35 1.44 -10.16
N GLN A 202 -15.13 1.79 -9.79
CA GLN A 202 -14.84 3.03 -9.07
C GLN A 202 -13.61 3.70 -9.67
N MET A 203 -13.77 4.93 -10.09
CA MET A 203 -12.67 5.82 -10.46
C MET A 203 -12.49 6.86 -9.38
N LEU A 204 -11.24 7.11 -8.99
CA LEU A 204 -10.89 8.19 -8.07
C LEU A 204 -9.57 8.84 -8.47
N GLY A 205 -9.39 10.09 -8.08
CA GLY A 205 -8.14 10.80 -8.33
C GLY A 205 -7.97 12.03 -7.44
N TYR A 206 -6.71 12.39 -7.22
CA TYR A 206 -6.32 13.50 -6.37
C TYR A 206 -4.91 14.00 -6.70
N PRO A 207 -4.58 15.28 -6.42
CA PRO A 207 -3.24 15.81 -6.61
C PRO A 207 -2.26 15.24 -5.57
N VAL A 208 -1.03 14.98 -6.00
CA VAL A 208 0.09 14.57 -5.16
C VAL A 208 1.34 15.36 -5.52
N ALA A 209 2.35 15.32 -4.66
CA ALA A 209 3.63 15.93 -4.93
C ALA A 209 4.20 15.51 -6.29
N GLY A 210 4.87 16.42 -6.94
CA GLY A 210 5.67 16.16 -8.13
C GLY A 210 6.97 15.42 -7.85
N SER A 211 7.86 15.41 -8.83
CA SER A 211 9.20 14.85 -8.65
C SER A 211 9.96 15.58 -7.54
N ASN A 212 10.79 14.86 -6.79
CA ASN A 212 11.54 15.42 -5.66
C ASN A 212 10.67 16.12 -4.60
N ASN A 213 9.46 15.62 -4.41
CA ASN A 213 8.48 16.18 -3.47
C ASN A 213 8.11 17.65 -3.75
N ASP A 214 8.05 18.05 -4.99
CA ASP A 214 7.65 19.42 -5.34
C ASP A 214 6.14 19.61 -5.17
N LEU A 215 5.75 20.45 -4.19
CA LEU A 215 4.35 20.74 -3.86
C LEU A 215 3.82 22.02 -4.58
N ARG A 216 4.70 22.74 -5.28
CA ARG A 216 4.35 23.99 -5.95
C ARG A 216 3.36 23.74 -7.09
N ARG A 217 2.39 24.62 -7.22
CA ARG A 217 1.43 24.59 -8.35
C ARG A 217 2.19 24.63 -9.68
N GLY A 218 1.75 23.80 -10.63
CA GLY A 218 2.38 23.58 -11.91
C GLY A 218 3.40 22.43 -11.94
N ASN A 219 3.94 22.04 -10.79
CA ASN A 219 4.96 20.98 -10.66
C ASN A 219 4.43 19.69 -10.02
N ARG A 220 3.19 19.69 -9.59
CA ARG A 220 2.54 18.54 -8.94
C ARG A 220 2.23 17.43 -9.95
N ARG A 221 1.70 16.33 -9.49
CA ARG A 221 1.14 15.25 -10.31
C ARG A 221 -0.29 14.95 -9.86
N TYR A 222 -1.09 14.44 -10.77
CA TYR A 222 -2.41 13.90 -10.46
C TYR A 222 -2.32 12.38 -10.43
N ASN A 223 -2.65 11.80 -9.27
CA ASN A 223 -2.76 10.36 -9.08
C ASN A 223 -4.18 9.92 -9.37
N PHE A 224 -4.35 8.81 -10.09
CA PHE A 224 -5.66 8.19 -10.24
C PHE A 224 -5.61 6.70 -9.92
N VAL A 225 -6.76 6.18 -9.53
CA VAL A 225 -7.01 4.75 -9.36
C VAL A 225 -8.37 4.41 -9.96
N TRP A 226 -8.41 3.46 -10.88
CA TRP A 226 -9.64 2.96 -11.48
C TRP A 226 -9.79 1.48 -11.16
N TYR A 227 -10.68 1.16 -10.23
CA TYR A 227 -11.01 -0.22 -9.85
C TYR A 227 -12.02 -0.80 -10.82
N ARG A 228 -11.71 -1.98 -11.34
CA ARG A 228 -12.51 -2.68 -12.36
C ARG A 228 -12.63 -4.16 -12.05
N PRO A 229 -13.83 -4.77 -12.19
CA PRO A 229 -14.00 -6.21 -12.11
C PRO A 229 -13.06 -6.91 -13.09
N ALA A 230 -12.49 -8.02 -12.68
CA ALA A 230 -11.72 -8.91 -13.55
C ALA A 230 -11.84 -10.33 -13.01
N SER A 231 -12.39 -11.24 -13.81
CA SER A 231 -12.52 -12.64 -13.39
C SER A 231 -11.15 -13.31 -13.25
N GLU A 232 -11.02 -14.17 -12.24
CA GLU A 232 -9.74 -14.82 -11.90
C GLU A 232 -9.30 -15.80 -13.00
N ASP A 233 -10.27 -16.47 -13.65
CA ASP A 233 -10.02 -17.51 -14.64
C ASP A 233 -9.78 -16.99 -16.07
N LYS A 234 -10.29 -15.81 -16.44
CA LYS A 234 -10.24 -15.29 -17.82
C LYS A 234 -9.52 -13.95 -17.94
N GLU A 235 -10.03 -12.95 -17.23
CA GLU A 235 -9.52 -11.58 -17.42
C GLU A 235 -8.19 -11.32 -16.72
N LEU A 236 -8.01 -11.81 -15.49
CA LEU A 236 -6.77 -11.61 -14.76
C LEU A 236 -5.56 -12.20 -15.49
N PRO A 237 -5.55 -13.45 -15.99
CA PRO A 237 -4.45 -13.99 -16.76
C PRO A 237 -4.15 -13.17 -18.01
N ARG A 238 -5.18 -12.72 -18.74
CA ARG A 238 -5.00 -11.86 -19.91
C ARG A 238 -4.33 -10.54 -19.56
N LEU A 239 -4.73 -9.89 -18.47
CA LEU A 239 -4.17 -8.63 -18.01
C LEU A 239 -2.72 -8.78 -17.52
N LEU A 240 -2.33 -9.96 -17.07
CA LEU A 240 -0.99 -10.29 -16.59
C LEU A 240 -0.08 -10.91 -17.67
N THR A 241 -0.56 -11.08 -18.89
CA THR A 241 0.23 -11.62 -20.00
C THR A 241 0.83 -10.47 -20.82
N ASP A 242 2.14 -10.49 -20.99
CA ASP A 242 2.89 -9.48 -21.75
C ASP A 242 2.90 -9.76 -23.27
N ASP A 243 3.44 -8.83 -24.06
CA ASP A 243 3.51 -8.95 -25.53
C ASP A 243 4.37 -10.15 -26.01
N SER A 244 5.18 -10.77 -25.12
CA SER A 244 5.93 -12.00 -25.42
C SER A 244 5.11 -13.29 -25.17
N GLY A 245 3.91 -13.16 -24.61
CA GLY A 245 3.06 -14.28 -24.22
C GLY A 245 3.36 -14.85 -22.82
N ARG A 246 4.24 -14.24 -22.05
CA ARG A 246 4.55 -14.65 -20.68
C ARG A 246 3.48 -14.10 -19.71
N THR A 247 2.87 -14.99 -18.96
CA THR A 247 1.95 -14.62 -17.87
C THR A 247 2.72 -14.41 -16.56
N HIS A 248 2.59 -13.24 -15.97
CA HIS A 248 3.21 -12.87 -14.71
C HIS A 248 2.31 -13.27 -13.54
N MET A 249 2.93 -13.71 -12.44
CA MET A 249 2.19 -14.01 -11.21
C MET A 249 1.98 -12.74 -10.36
N LEU A 250 0.85 -12.60 -9.72
CA LEU A 250 0.47 -11.54 -8.78
C LEU A 250 0.54 -10.10 -9.32
N SER A 251 1.48 -9.75 -10.17
CA SER A 251 1.62 -8.40 -10.76
C SER A 251 2.52 -8.42 -11.98
N ILE A 252 2.29 -7.51 -12.91
CA ILE A 252 3.11 -7.29 -14.11
C ILE A 252 3.86 -5.96 -14.01
N PRO A 253 5.17 -5.89 -14.35
CA PRO A 253 5.88 -4.62 -14.44
C PRO A 253 5.22 -3.68 -15.46
N PRO A 254 5.05 -2.37 -15.14
CA PRO A 254 4.33 -1.46 -16.02
C PRO A 254 4.83 -1.43 -17.49
N PRO A 255 6.14 -1.46 -17.79
CA PRO A 255 6.61 -1.48 -19.17
C PRO A 255 6.29 -2.76 -19.95
N LEU A 256 5.92 -3.85 -19.25
CA LEU A 256 5.59 -5.14 -19.86
C LEU A 256 4.09 -5.35 -20.08
N ILE A 257 3.25 -4.41 -19.63
CA ILE A 257 1.80 -4.47 -19.89
C ILE A 257 1.58 -4.42 -21.41
N ALA A 258 0.88 -5.42 -21.94
CA ALA A 258 0.65 -5.54 -23.39
C ALA A 258 -0.04 -4.29 -23.97
N ARG A 259 0.38 -3.87 -25.15
CA ARG A 259 -0.08 -2.62 -25.77
C ARG A 259 -1.58 -2.64 -26.09
N ASP A 260 -2.11 -3.79 -26.48
CA ASP A 260 -3.54 -3.97 -26.74
C ASP A 260 -4.38 -3.81 -25.47
N VAL A 261 -3.84 -4.24 -24.30
CA VAL A 261 -4.47 -4.07 -22.98
C VAL A 261 -4.59 -2.59 -22.62
N VAL A 262 -3.52 -1.81 -22.81
CA VAL A 262 -3.56 -0.35 -22.58
C VAL A 262 -4.48 0.35 -23.58
N ALA A 263 -4.45 -0.05 -24.86
CA ALA A 263 -5.34 0.50 -25.88
C ALA A 263 -6.82 0.20 -25.58
N ARG A 264 -7.13 -1.01 -25.08
CA ARG A 264 -8.46 -1.40 -24.62
C ARG A 264 -8.90 -0.57 -23.41
N LEU A 265 -8.04 -0.40 -22.41
CA LEU A 265 -8.32 0.44 -21.24
C LEU A 265 -8.79 1.85 -21.65
N ARG A 266 -8.09 2.48 -22.58
CA ARG A 266 -8.42 3.82 -23.08
C ARG A 266 -9.73 3.85 -23.88
N ARG A 267 -10.03 2.81 -24.69
CA ARG A 267 -11.32 2.72 -25.39
C ARG A 267 -12.48 2.60 -24.41
N GLU A 268 -12.39 1.67 -23.48
CA GLU A 268 -13.44 1.43 -22.49
C GLU A 268 -13.63 2.64 -21.56
N GLY A 269 -12.55 3.40 -21.27
CA GLY A 269 -12.64 4.66 -20.52
C GLY A 269 -13.57 5.68 -21.20
N ARG A 270 -13.52 5.79 -22.52
CA ARG A 270 -14.42 6.71 -23.27
C ARG A 270 -15.90 6.31 -23.12
N ASP A 271 -16.16 5.01 -22.95
CA ASP A 271 -17.53 4.48 -22.89
C ASP A 271 -18.16 4.66 -21.50
N VAL A 272 -17.36 4.68 -20.41
CA VAL A 272 -17.89 4.62 -19.04
C VAL A 272 -17.48 5.76 -18.12
N LEU A 273 -16.32 6.42 -18.35
CA LEU A 273 -15.84 7.50 -17.49
C LEU A 273 -16.46 8.86 -17.85
N PRO A 274 -16.63 9.76 -16.88
CA PRO A 274 -16.94 11.15 -17.18
C PRO A 274 -15.79 11.80 -17.96
N PRO A 275 -16.07 12.88 -18.73
CA PRO A 275 -15.08 13.55 -19.59
C PRO A 275 -13.78 13.87 -18.87
N GLN A 276 -13.85 14.38 -17.64
CA GLN A 276 -12.68 14.77 -16.85
C GLN A 276 -11.70 13.61 -16.62
N PHE A 277 -12.22 12.45 -16.24
CA PHE A 277 -11.38 11.27 -16.00
C PHE A 277 -10.93 10.61 -17.29
N ASN A 278 -11.76 10.64 -18.34
CA ASN A 278 -11.36 10.12 -19.64
C ASN A 278 -10.21 10.97 -20.24
N ASP A 279 -10.31 12.29 -20.19
CA ASP A 279 -9.27 13.19 -20.69
C ASP A 279 -7.97 13.05 -19.88
N MET A 280 -8.08 12.96 -18.55
CA MET A 280 -6.94 12.68 -17.67
C MET A 280 -6.29 11.32 -18.00
N LEU A 281 -7.08 10.25 -18.23
CA LEU A 281 -6.57 8.95 -18.62
C LEU A 281 -5.82 8.98 -19.97
N ALA A 282 -6.28 9.80 -20.90
CA ALA A 282 -5.61 10.01 -22.18
C ALA A 282 -4.22 10.66 -22.04
N LEU A 283 -4.05 11.55 -21.06
CA LEU A 283 -2.76 12.17 -20.75
C LEU A 283 -1.77 11.20 -20.05
N CYS A 284 -2.24 10.11 -19.46
CA CYS A 284 -1.37 9.16 -18.79
C CYS A 284 -0.60 8.32 -19.81
N ALA A 285 0.71 8.57 -19.93
CA ALA A 285 1.58 7.85 -20.86
C ALA A 285 1.68 6.36 -20.52
N GLN A 286 1.89 6.04 -19.23
CA GLN A 286 2.15 4.69 -18.75
C GLN A 286 1.26 4.37 -17.53
N PRO A 287 0.02 3.89 -17.74
CA PRO A 287 -0.77 3.34 -16.67
C PRO A 287 -0.14 2.02 -16.18
N PHE A 288 -0.36 1.68 -14.91
CA PHE A 288 0.08 0.41 -14.36
C PHE A 288 -1.06 -0.35 -13.69
N LEU A 289 -0.91 -1.67 -13.67
CA LEU A 289 -1.92 -2.60 -13.20
C LEU A 289 -1.56 -3.14 -11.82
N GLN A 290 -2.50 -3.12 -10.91
CA GLN A 290 -2.40 -3.73 -9.59
C GLN A 290 -3.59 -4.66 -9.36
N PRO A 291 -3.44 -5.98 -9.52
CA PRO A 291 -4.43 -6.93 -9.03
C PRO A 291 -4.63 -6.79 -7.53
N ILE A 292 -5.86 -6.88 -7.07
CA ILE A 292 -6.17 -6.68 -5.67
C ILE A 292 -6.28 -8.02 -4.95
N TYR A 293 -5.62 -8.11 -3.82
CA TYR A 293 -5.57 -9.31 -2.99
C TYR A 293 -5.96 -8.99 -1.56
N ASP A 294 -6.50 -9.99 -0.89
CA ASP A 294 -6.66 -10.07 0.56
C ASP A 294 -5.63 -11.04 1.13
N LEU A 295 -5.04 -10.71 2.26
CA LEU A 295 -4.23 -11.61 3.06
C LEU A 295 -4.53 -11.41 4.54
N VAL A 296 -4.71 -12.50 5.26
CA VAL A 296 -4.84 -12.53 6.73
C VAL A 296 -4.04 -13.72 7.23
N VAL A 297 -3.12 -13.46 8.15
CA VAL A 297 -2.38 -14.55 8.82
C VAL A 297 -3.03 -14.89 10.16
N PRO A 298 -3.03 -16.16 10.57
CA PRO A 298 -3.55 -16.56 11.88
C PRO A 298 -2.57 -16.26 13.02
N GLN A 299 -1.32 -15.95 12.69
CA GLN A 299 -0.25 -15.74 13.66
C GLN A 299 0.79 -14.76 13.12
N MET A 300 1.30 -13.87 13.97
CA MET A 300 2.32 -12.87 13.59
C MET A 300 3.67 -13.10 14.30
N ALA A 301 3.75 -13.98 15.30
CA ALA A 301 4.95 -14.22 16.10
C ALA A 301 5.32 -15.70 16.13
N PHE A 302 6.61 -16.04 15.90
CA PHE A 302 7.13 -17.38 15.75
C PHE A 302 8.49 -17.48 16.46
N GLY A 303 8.48 -17.69 17.78
CA GLY A 303 9.69 -17.64 18.57
C GLY A 303 10.35 -16.26 18.52
N ARG A 304 11.51 -16.14 17.87
CA ARG A 304 12.26 -14.90 17.68
C ARG A 304 11.98 -14.19 16.36
N VAL A 305 10.96 -14.61 15.64
CA VAL A 305 10.56 -14.03 14.34
C VAL A 305 9.17 -13.43 14.45
N ALA A 306 8.98 -12.20 13.98
CA ALA A 306 7.67 -11.60 13.77
C ALA A 306 7.48 -11.17 12.32
N ILE A 307 6.24 -11.18 11.83
CA ILE A 307 5.85 -10.61 10.54
C ILE A 307 4.89 -9.45 10.74
N LEU A 308 5.01 -8.41 9.91
CA LEU A 308 4.17 -7.21 9.99
C LEU A 308 3.91 -6.57 8.62
N GLY A 309 3.08 -5.54 8.59
CA GLY A 309 2.72 -4.87 7.34
C GLY A 309 2.02 -5.81 6.37
N ASP A 310 2.36 -5.72 5.07
CA ASP A 310 1.78 -6.56 4.02
C ASP A 310 2.30 -8.02 4.04
N ALA A 311 3.32 -8.32 4.84
CA ALA A 311 3.72 -9.70 5.10
C ALA A 311 2.70 -10.45 5.98
N ALA A 312 1.97 -9.72 6.84
CA ALA A 312 0.95 -10.26 7.73
C ALA A 312 -0.49 -10.02 7.23
N PHE A 313 -0.78 -8.81 6.78
CA PHE A 313 -2.13 -8.40 6.37
C PHE A 313 -2.09 -7.54 5.11
N VAL A 314 -2.74 -7.98 4.05
CA VAL A 314 -2.95 -7.17 2.83
C VAL A 314 -4.41 -6.75 2.78
N ALA A 315 -4.65 -5.45 2.93
CA ALA A 315 -5.97 -4.85 2.85
C ALA A 315 -6.23 -4.27 1.46
N ARG A 316 -7.45 -4.39 0.97
CA ARG A 316 -7.88 -3.71 -0.26
C ARG A 316 -7.69 -2.20 -0.12
N PRO A 317 -7.25 -1.49 -1.16
CA PRO A 317 -6.84 -0.08 -1.05
C PRO A 317 -7.94 0.89 -0.64
N HIS A 318 -9.23 0.52 -0.79
CA HIS A 318 -10.38 1.37 -0.44
C HIS A 318 -10.35 1.91 0.99
N VAL A 319 -9.77 1.15 1.92
CA VAL A 319 -9.66 1.57 3.34
C VAL A 319 -8.58 2.63 3.56
N GLY A 320 -7.60 2.76 2.64
CA GLY A 320 -6.49 3.71 2.77
C GLY A 320 -5.56 3.48 3.97
N ALA A 321 -5.51 2.25 4.52
CA ALA A 321 -4.88 1.95 5.81
C ALA A 321 -3.49 1.33 5.72
N GLY A 322 -3.02 0.90 4.55
CA GLY A 322 -1.84 0.04 4.43
C GLY A 322 -0.60 0.57 5.14
N VAL A 323 -0.25 1.84 4.90
CA VAL A 323 0.94 2.46 5.52
C VAL A 323 0.70 2.82 6.97
N ALA A 324 -0.49 3.34 7.32
CA ALA A 324 -0.84 3.66 8.71
C ALA A 324 -0.81 2.42 9.61
N LYS A 325 -1.41 1.30 9.14
CA LYS A 325 -1.35 0.01 9.85
C LYS A 325 0.10 -0.45 10.07
N ALA A 326 0.96 -0.38 9.05
CA ALA A 326 2.36 -0.76 9.17
C ALA A 326 3.13 0.15 10.14
N ALA A 327 2.76 1.43 10.20
CA ALA A 327 3.35 2.39 11.13
C ALA A 327 3.00 2.07 12.59
N GLU A 328 1.73 1.76 12.86
CA GLU A 328 1.29 1.31 14.19
C GLU A 328 1.93 -0.04 14.59
N ASP A 329 1.98 -1.01 13.65
CA ASP A 329 2.65 -2.29 13.86
C ASP A 329 4.10 -2.08 14.32
N ALA A 330 4.83 -1.18 13.64
CA ALA A 330 6.24 -0.89 13.91
C ALA A 330 6.48 -0.30 15.31
N VAL A 331 5.68 0.69 15.70
CA VAL A 331 5.81 1.34 17.01
C VAL A 331 5.46 0.37 18.13
N LEU A 332 4.35 -0.36 18.00
CA LEU A 332 3.91 -1.29 19.04
C LEU A 332 4.89 -2.46 19.21
N LEU A 333 5.43 -3.00 18.11
CA LEU A 333 6.48 -4.03 18.15
C LEU A 333 7.69 -3.54 18.95
N ALA A 334 8.17 -2.33 18.61
CA ALA A 334 9.35 -1.77 19.27
C ALA A 334 9.09 -1.49 20.76
N ASP A 335 7.89 -1.06 21.14
CA ASP A 335 7.49 -0.87 22.54
C ASP A 335 7.51 -2.18 23.34
N TRP A 336 6.97 -3.25 22.80
CA TRP A 336 6.97 -4.55 23.46
C TRP A 336 8.38 -5.12 23.61
N LEU A 337 9.24 -4.98 22.58
CA LEU A 337 10.62 -5.48 22.62
C LEU A 337 11.51 -4.79 23.67
N VAL A 338 11.14 -3.58 24.11
CA VAL A 338 11.87 -2.88 25.19
C VAL A 338 11.28 -3.15 26.56
N ARG A 339 9.96 -3.38 26.65
CA ARG A 339 9.24 -3.54 27.93
C ARG A 339 9.33 -4.96 28.49
N ALA A 340 9.37 -5.97 27.65
CA ALA A 340 9.35 -7.35 28.08
C ALA A 340 10.77 -7.87 28.40
N ASP A 341 10.85 -8.72 29.40
CA ASP A 341 12.10 -9.37 29.81
C ASP A 341 12.51 -10.53 28.89
N ASP A 342 11.60 -10.98 28.02
CA ASP A 342 11.83 -12.08 27.05
C ASP A 342 11.31 -11.68 25.66
N VAL A 343 12.13 -11.93 24.64
CA VAL A 343 11.81 -11.57 23.25
C VAL A 343 10.58 -12.35 22.73
N THR A 344 10.42 -13.60 23.12
CA THR A 344 9.29 -14.42 22.64
C THR A 344 7.98 -14.00 23.29
N ILE A 345 8.04 -13.52 24.52
CA ILE A 345 6.90 -12.90 25.20
C ILE A 345 6.55 -11.58 24.52
N ALA A 346 7.55 -10.71 24.28
CA ALA A 346 7.34 -9.44 23.57
C ALA A 346 6.62 -9.61 22.24
N LEU A 347 7.08 -10.58 21.42
CA LEU A 347 6.50 -10.83 20.11
C LEU A 347 5.08 -11.44 20.21
N ARG A 348 4.80 -12.26 21.20
CA ARG A 348 3.45 -12.80 21.45
C ARG A 348 2.46 -11.70 21.84
N GLU A 349 2.85 -10.81 22.74
CA GLU A 349 2.02 -9.67 23.17
C GLU A 349 1.76 -8.68 22.00
N PHE A 350 2.81 -8.40 21.22
CA PHE A 350 2.65 -7.67 19.96
C PHE A 350 1.62 -8.32 19.04
N ALA A 351 1.75 -9.62 18.78
CA ALA A 351 0.84 -10.36 17.92
C ALA A 351 -0.59 -10.37 18.47
N ALA A 352 -0.78 -10.58 19.77
CA ALA A 352 -2.09 -10.57 20.43
C ALA A 352 -2.81 -9.23 20.29
N ALA A 353 -2.07 -8.12 20.33
CA ALA A 353 -2.63 -6.80 20.13
C ALA A 353 -2.94 -6.48 18.65
N ARG A 354 -2.11 -6.94 17.70
CA ARG A 354 -2.21 -6.55 16.29
C ARG A 354 -3.08 -7.46 15.42
N LEU A 355 -3.22 -8.74 15.76
CA LEU A 355 -4.08 -9.66 15.02
C LEU A 355 -5.53 -9.15 14.92
N PRO A 356 -6.23 -8.80 16.02
CA PRO A 356 -7.60 -8.31 15.93
C PRO A 356 -7.71 -6.97 15.17
N ALA A 357 -6.70 -6.11 15.27
CA ALA A 357 -6.67 -4.85 14.52
C ALA A 357 -6.54 -5.08 13.01
N GLY A 358 -5.64 -5.97 12.60
CA GLY A 358 -5.49 -6.39 11.21
C GLY A 358 -6.76 -6.99 10.64
N GLU A 359 -7.42 -7.90 11.37
CA GLU A 359 -8.68 -8.53 10.96
C GLU A 359 -9.80 -7.50 10.75
N ARG A 360 -9.95 -6.52 11.67
CA ARG A 360 -10.94 -5.44 11.50
C ARG A 360 -10.67 -4.61 10.24
N ILE A 361 -9.42 -4.25 9.96
CA ILE A 361 -9.03 -3.50 8.76
C ILE A 361 -9.38 -4.30 7.49
N ILE A 362 -9.06 -5.59 7.46
CA ILE A 362 -9.37 -6.45 6.32
C ILE A 362 -10.89 -6.61 6.13
N ALA A 363 -11.64 -6.83 7.21
CA ALA A 363 -13.10 -6.92 7.14
C ALA A 363 -13.74 -5.65 6.58
N ARG A 364 -13.26 -4.46 7.02
CA ARG A 364 -13.71 -3.18 6.46
C ARG A 364 -13.32 -3.03 5.00
N ALA A 365 -12.08 -3.35 4.65
CA ALA A 365 -11.59 -3.27 3.27
C ALA A 365 -12.41 -4.15 2.31
N ARG A 366 -12.80 -5.36 2.74
CA ARG A 366 -13.69 -6.26 2.00
C ARG A 366 -15.07 -5.66 1.78
N ARG A 367 -15.66 -5.04 2.82
CA ARG A 367 -16.98 -4.37 2.70
C ARG A 367 -16.92 -3.23 1.68
N LEU A 368 -15.95 -2.33 1.82
CA LEU A 368 -15.81 -1.18 0.92
C LEU A 368 -15.54 -1.58 -0.54
N GLY A 369 -14.81 -2.66 -0.77
CA GLY A 369 -14.45 -3.14 -2.10
C GLY A 369 -15.40 -4.19 -2.68
N ALA A 370 -16.52 -4.53 -2.02
CA ALA A 370 -17.40 -5.60 -2.47
C ALA A 370 -18.05 -5.31 -3.83
N TYR A 371 -18.48 -4.08 -4.07
CA TYR A 371 -19.25 -3.73 -5.28
C TYR A 371 -18.43 -3.68 -6.58
N VAL A 372 -17.11 -3.76 -6.50
CA VAL A 372 -16.21 -3.81 -7.66
C VAL A 372 -15.70 -5.23 -7.95
N GLN A 373 -16.12 -6.25 -7.21
CA GLN A 373 -15.78 -7.65 -7.47
C GLN A 373 -16.50 -8.18 -8.72
N ALA A 374 -15.80 -8.99 -9.50
CA ALA A 374 -16.39 -9.66 -10.66
C ALA A 374 -17.53 -10.60 -10.24
N ASP A 375 -17.34 -11.30 -9.11
CA ASP A 375 -18.29 -12.28 -8.58
C ASP A 375 -18.57 -12.00 -7.10
N LEU A 376 -19.84 -11.86 -6.74
CA LEU A 376 -20.33 -11.77 -5.36
C LEU A 376 -20.84 -13.15 -4.94
N LYS A 377 -20.01 -13.89 -4.22
CA LYS A 377 -20.26 -15.31 -3.89
C LYS A 377 -21.29 -15.50 -2.77
N THR A 378 -21.35 -14.56 -1.82
CA THR A 378 -22.21 -14.66 -0.63
C THR A 378 -23.30 -13.59 -0.59
N GLU A 379 -24.35 -13.83 0.20
CA GLU A 379 -25.40 -12.83 0.46
C GLU A 379 -24.84 -11.60 1.18
N ALA A 380 -23.91 -11.82 2.11
CA ALA A 380 -23.22 -10.74 2.80
C ALA A 380 -22.44 -9.82 1.85
N GLU A 381 -21.72 -10.39 0.87
CA GLU A 381 -21.01 -9.60 -0.15
C GLU A 381 -21.99 -8.80 -1.02
N ARG A 382 -23.13 -9.38 -1.39
CA ARG A 382 -24.18 -8.65 -2.13
C ARG A 382 -24.76 -7.50 -1.33
N ALA A 383 -25.01 -7.71 -0.04
CA ALA A 383 -25.51 -6.68 0.87
C ALA A 383 -24.48 -5.53 1.02
N TYR A 384 -23.18 -5.86 1.21
CA TYR A 384 -22.11 -4.88 1.26
C TYR A 384 -21.97 -4.10 -0.06
N ALA A 385 -22.02 -4.78 -1.19
CA ALA A 385 -21.96 -4.14 -2.50
C ALA A 385 -23.12 -3.14 -2.68
N ALA A 386 -24.35 -3.52 -2.30
CA ALA A 386 -25.51 -2.65 -2.38
C ALA A 386 -25.39 -1.41 -1.47
N GLN A 387 -24.80 -1.58 -0.27
CA GLN A 387 -24.61 -0.50 0.69
C GLN A 387 -23.52 0.49 0.25
N HIS A 388 -22.33 -0.02 -0.08
CA HIS A 388 -21.12 0.79 -0.26
C HIS A 388 -20.92 1.32 -1.68
N ARG A 389 -21.76 0.96 -2.66
CA ARG A 389 -21.74 1.54 -4.01
C ARG A 389 -22.44 2.90 -4.14
N LYS A 390 -23.15 3.34 -3.12
CA LYS A 390 -23.87 4.62 -3.13
C LYS A 390 -22.88 5.79 -3.09
N PRO A 391 -23.08 6.86 -3.86
CA PRO A 391 -22.17 8.01 -3.86
C PRO A 391 -21.86 8.57 -2.47
N GLU A 392 -22.86 8.65 -1.61
CA GLU A 392 -22.72 9.17 -0.25
C GLU A 392 -21.81 8.27 0.60
N ALA A 393 -21.98 6.94 0.50
CA ALA A 393 -21.15 5.98 1.22
C ALA A 393 -19.71 6.03 0.72
N VAL A 394 -19.49 6.06 -0.60
CA VAL A 394 -18.14 6.17 -1.19
C VAL A 394 -17.43 7.44 -0.71
N LEU A 395 -18.12 8.59 -0.75
CA LEU A 395 -17.54 9.86 -0.30
C LEU A 395 -17.28 9.89 1.21
N ALA A 396 -18.12 9.24 2.01
CA ALA A 396 -18.02 9.25 3.47
C ALA A 396 -17.03 8.20 4.02
N GLU A 397 -16.72 7.14 3.27
CA GLU A 397 -16.05 5.97 3.84
C GLU A 397 -14.71 5.62 3.18
N THR A 398 -14.53 5.93 1.87
CA THR A 398 -13.30 5.57 1.15
C THR A 398 -12.10 6.32 1.74
N ALA A 399 -11.02 5.58 2.04
CA ALA A 399 -9.78 6.12 2.59
C ALA A 399 -9.97 6.97 3.86
N LEU A 400 -10.84 6.48 4.76
CA LEU A 400 -11.01 6.99 6.13
C LEU A 400 -10.97 5.80 7.11
N LEU A 401 -10.21 5.96 8.20
CA LEU A 401 -10.02 4.96 9.26
C LEU A 401 -11.02 5.10 10.43
N ASN A 402 -12.21 5.64 10.17
CA ASN A 402 -13.27 5.69 11.17
C ASN A 402 -13.82 4.28 11.44
N PHE A 403 -13.38 3.64 12.52
CA PHE A 403 -13.83 2.34 13.01
C PHE A 403 -14.80 2.49 14.16
#